data_332bba0478159cce8076ead73310f635
#
_entry.id   332bba0478159cce8076ead73310f635
#
_cell.length_a   1.000
_cell.length_b   1.000
_cell.length_c   1.000
_cell.angle_alpha   90.00
_cell.angle_beta   90.00
_cell.angle_gamma   90.00
#
_symmetry.space_group_name_H-M   'P 1'
#
loop_
_entity.id
_entity.type
_entity.pdbx_description
1 polymer ?
#
loop_
_entity_poly.entity_id
_entity_poly.type
_entity_poly.pdbx_seq_one_letter_code
_entity_poly.pdbx_strand_id
1 'polypeptide(L)'
;MEFLERYESVPLQNKQFDSLWLNTDKLQYNLNNVRKKGHGSKFYDMIEVKKPQTNIVVTADVDSRYVFRADVAYDWDITLDDIERDTKELCEDHLHEFARKNARLRFSCAPQPPTPHDTESTSAYMSQRQEFDNRKRYIDGLHVNATYTAIAQLWHLQKILKTKKWRFVTDEDYSLMSAIYRVFSKEIREGVTHHFLCKIDRGKSLRDSYTEYEQSIRDLKAWGTSKGYTFRSITALAYHQLVEILKHHHFHETVHIGGNDYYRWARNPLEHPLATKDQGYRWVDCTTDISTLETKYVANMLMKVNDYAVNNFMQLMRRRISILERPLVTARGDGKSYIYANFNPKYAQYAVTILRTYYNFCMTYKWGDNRVTPAQSLGLTNKSFSMKDIIYFK
;
A
#
# COMPACT_ATOMS: atom_id res chain seq x y z
N MET A 1 15.78 16.32 -11.37
CA MET A 1 14.61 17.08 -10.84
C MET A 1 13.82 17.70 -11.98
N GLU A 2 14.41 18.45 -12.87
CA GLU A 2 13.77 19.14 -14.00
C GLU A 2 12.92 18.22 -14.90
N PHE A 3 13.40 17.00 -15.19
CA PHE A 3 12.61 16.01 -15.94
C PHE A 3 11.26 15.71 -15.29
N LEU A 4 11.25 15.45 -13.99
CA LEU A 4 9.99 15.15 -13.26
C LEU A 4 9.11 16.39 -13.14
N GLU A 5 9.67 17.56 -13.00
CA GLU A 5 8.90 18.79 -13.01
C GLU A 5 8.15 18.95 -14.34
N ARG A 6 8.86 18.81 -15.45
CA ARG A 6 8.30 18.99 -16.80
C ARG A 6 7.31 17.90 -17.22
N TYR A 7 7.60 16.62 -16.91
CA TYR A 7 6.80 15.50 -17.43
C TYR A 7 5.90 14.83 -16.40
N GLU A 8 5.99 15.20 -15.14
CA GLU A 8 5.13 14.69 -14.06
C GLU A 8 4.39 15.83 -13.36
N SER A 9 5.08 16.72 -12.66
CA SER A 9 4.44 17.68 -11.75
C SER A 9 3.53 18.65 -12.49
N VAL A 10 4.02 19.31 -13.54
CA VAL A 10 3.24 20.27 -14.33
C VAL A 10 2.07 19.60 -15.06
N PRO A 11 2.25 18.47 -15.77
CA PRO A 11 1.13 17.77 -16.41
C PRO A 11 0.08 17.28 -15.43
N LEU A 12 0.46 16.75 -14.25
CA LEU A 12 -0.48 16.28 -13.23
C LEU A 12 -1.33 17.41 -12.66
N GLN A 13 -0.73 18.57 -12.36
CA GLN A 13 -1.45 19.74 -11.85
C GLN A 13 -2.47 20.30 -12.85
N ASN A 14 -2.23 20.14 -14.14
CA ASN A 14 -3.09 20.63 -15.21
C ASN A 14 -4.14 19.60 -15.66
N LYS A 15 -3.96 18.33 -15.30
CA LYS A 15 -4.84 17.24 -15.70
C LYS A 15 -6.02 17.12 -14.76
N GLN A 16 -7.21 16.98 -15.34
CA GLN A 16 -8.44 16.68 -14.61
C GLN A 16 -8.88 15.24 -14.92
N PHE A 17 -9.23 14.52 -13.87
CA PHE A 17 -9.71 13.15 -13.95
C PHE A 17 -11.20 13.10 -13.57
N ASP A 18 -11.99 12.30 -14.27
CA ASP A 18 -13.37 12.03 -13.86
C ASP A 18 -13.42 11.07 -12.67
N SER A 19 -12.53 10.10 -12.66
CA SER A 19 -12.35 9.15 -11.55
C SER A 19 -10.90 8.68 -11.52
N LEU A 20 -10.33 8.60 -10.32
CA LEU A 20 -9.02 7.99 -10.08
C LEU A 20 -9.18 6.75 -9.20
N TRP A 21 -8.58 5.65 -9.64
CA TRP A 21 -8.52 4.38 -8.92
C TRP A 21 -7.11 4.19 -8.38
N LEU A 22 -6.94 4.40 -7.09
CA LEU A 22 -5.64 4.35 -6.43
C LEU A 22 -5.50 3.07 -5.62
N ASN A 23 -4.49 2.31 -5.96
CA ASN A 23 -4.05 1.16 -5.19
C ASN A 23 -2.91 1.60 -4.27
N THR A 24 -3.04 1.38 -2.97
CA THR A 24 -2.03 1.75 -1.97
C THR A 24 -1.68 0.56 -1.11
N ASP A 25 -0.39 0.29 -0.93
CA ASP A 25 0.12 -0.79 -0.08
C ASP A 25 1.49 -0.43 0.50
N LYS A 26 1.98 -1.23 1.46
CA LYS A 26 3.27 -1.05 2.14
C LYS A 26 4.23 -2.19 1.84
N LEU A 27 5.44 -1.85 1.46
CA LEU A 27 6.56 -2.79 1.43
C LEU A 27 7.39 -2.65 2.70
N GLN A 28 7.43 -3.70 3.51
CA GLN A 28 8.34 -3.76 4.66
C GLN A 28 9.71 -4.27 4.24
N TYR A 29 10.76 -3.60 4.69
CA TYR A 29 12.15 -4.04 4.49
C TYR A 29 12.99 -3.82 5.74
N ASN A 30 14.11 -4.56 5.83
CA ASN A 30 14.99 -4.52 6.99
C ASN A 30 16.12 -3.52 6.75
N LEU A 31 16.46 -2.77 7.81
CA LEU A 31 17.66 -1.95 7.86
C LEU A 31 18.78 -2.73 8.53
N ASN A 32 19.98 -2.54 8.03
CA ASN A 32 21.17 -3.05 8.67
C ASN A 32 21.76 -1.99 9.60
N ASN A 33 21.45 -2.06 10.89
CA ASN A 33 21.95 -1.09 11.88
C ASN A 33 23.25 -1.55 12.56
N VAL A 34 23.93 -2.54 12.02
CA VAL A 34 25.07 -3.21 12.65
C VAL A 34 26.31 -2.34 12.76
N ARG A 35 26.37 -1.17 12.12
CA ARG A 35 27.61 -0.41 12.07
C ARG A 35 27.51 0.93 12.75
N LYS A 36 27.80 0.94 14.04
CA LYS A 36 28.50 2.06 14.62
C LYS A 36 29.99 1.91 14.26
N LYS A 37 30.49 2.78 13.34
CA LYS A 37 31.92 2.97 13.09
C LYS A 37 32.77 1.69 13.06
N GLY A 38 32.86 1.01 11.97
CA GLY A 38 33.92 0.04 11.72
C GLY A 38 33.94 -1.24 12.55
N HIS A 39 32.95 -1.47 13.38
CA HIS A 39 32.86 -2.72 14.11
C HIS A 39 32.40 -3.82 13.15
N GLY A 40 33.34 -4.67 12.79
CA GLY A 40 33.07 -5.97 12.18
C GLY A 40 32.17 -6.77 13.09
N SER A 41 31.15 -7.24 12.55
CA SER A 41 29.91 -7.68 13.12
C SER A 41 29.88 -9.00 13.87
N LYS A 42 30.93 -9.63 14.24
CA LYS A 42 30.87 -11.03 14.71
C LYS A 42 30.01 -11.26 15.97
N PHE A 43 29.76 -10.27 16.78
CA PHE A 43 29.05 -10.42 18.05
C PHE A 43 27.63 -9.84 18.08
N TYR A 44 27.31 -8.91 17.19
CA TYR A 44 26.05 -8.19 17.23
C TYR A 44 24.96 -8.83 16.40
N ASP A 45 25.33 -9.75 15.52
CA ASP A 45 24.42 -10.44 14.64
C ASP A 45 23.76 -11.65 15.30
N MET A 46 24.25 -12.03 16.44
CA MET A 46 24.09 -13.39 16.82
C MET A 46 22.83 -13.71 17.58
N ILE A 47 22.15 -12.90 18.25
CA ILE A 47 21.02 -13.54 19.00
C ILE A 47 19.89 -12.58 19.38
N GLU A 48 20.17 -11.30 19.60
CA GLU A 48 19.18 -10.47 20.31
C GLU A 48 18.68 -9.23 19.57
N VAL A 49 19.21 -8.92 18.42
CA VAL A 49 18.85 -7.68 17.72
C VAL A 49 18.02 -8.01 16.49
N LYS A 50 16.72 -8.00 16.66
CA LYS A 50 15.82 -7.89 15.49
C LYS A 50 16.28 -6.69 14.68
N LYS A 51 16.63 -6.93 13.40
CA LYS A 51 16.98 -5.83 12.49
C LYS A 51 15.80 -4.89 12.43
N PRO A 52 15.99 -3.59 12.63
CA PRO A 52 14.90 -2.65 12.57
C PRO A 52 14.28 -2.68 11.18
N GLN A 53 12.97 -2.58 11.16
CA GLN A 53 12.18 -2.63 9.95
C GLN A 53 11.58 -1.26 9.67
N THR A 54 11.60 -0.86 8.40
CA THR A 54 10.86 0.30 7.94
C THR A 54 9.96 -0.07 6.78
N ASN A 55 9.10 0.85 6.39
CA ASN A 55 8.14 0.64 5.32
C ASN A 55 8.39 1.60 4.17
N ILE A 56 8.01 1.19 2.98
CA ILE A 56 7.84 2.05 1.82
C ILE A 56 6.37 2.02 1.48
N VAL A 57 5.71 3.17 1.56
CA VAL A 57 4.32 3.33 1.14
C VAL A 57 4.29 3.61 -0.35
N VAL A 58 3.55 2.84 -1.11
CA VAL A 58 3.43 2.97 -2.56
C VAL A 58 1.99 3.22 -2.94
N THR A 59 1.74 4.23 -3.77
CA THR A 59 0.43 4.51 -4.35
C THR A 59 0.53 4.59 -5.87
N ALA A 60 -0.30 3.79 -6.54
CA ALA A 60 -0.34 3.68 -8.00
C ALA A 60 -1.78 3.74 -8.53
N ASP A 61 -1.94 4.21 -9.76
CA ASP A 61 -3.21 4.14 -10.46
C ASP A 61 -3.48 2.71 -10.97
N VAL A 62 -4.66 2.21 -10.69
CA VAL A 62 -5.08 0.84 -11.07
C VAL A 62 -5.15 0.68 -12.58
N ASP A 63 -5.69 1.69 -13.27
CA ASP A 63 -5.96 1.61 -14.71
C ASP A 63 -4.67 1.75 -15.53
N SER A 64 -3.85 2.76 -15.28
CA SER A 64 -2.61 3.05 -16.03
C SER A 64 -1.37 2.37 -15.47
N ARG A 65 -1.44 1.82 -14.25
CA ARG A 65 -0.29 1.31 -13.46
C ARG A 65 0.73 2.40 -13.10
N TYR A 66 0.40 3.67 -13.28
CA TYR A 66 1.30 4.77 -12.97
C TYR A 66 1.52 4.87 -11.46
N VAL A 67 2.77 4.82 -11.04
CA VAL A 67 3.15 4.95 -9.63
C VAL A 67 3.29 6.44 -9.30
N PHE A 68 2.30 6.99 -8.62
CA PHE A 68 2.34 8.41 -8.21
C PHE A 68 3.41 8.67 -7.16
N ARG A 69 3.47 7.81 -6.14
CA ARG A 69 4.39 7.99 -5.01
C ARG A 69 4.93 6.65 -4.52
N ALA A 70 6.15 6.68 -4.03
CA ALA A 70 6.77 5.60 -3.27
C ALA A 70 7.69 6.25 -2.22
N ASP A 71 7.22 6.31 -0.98
CA ASP A 71 7.86 7.09 0.08
C ASP A 71 8.32 6.18 1.22
N VAL A 72 9.58 6.30 1.59
CA VAL A 72 10.18 5.56 2.71
C VAL A 72 9.74 6.19 4.02
N ALA A 73 9.27 5.36 4.97
CA ALA A 73 8.80 5.79 6.28
C ALA A 73 9.98 6.11 7.21
N TYR A 74 10.76 7.13 6.86
CA TYR A 74 11.95 7.54 7.59
C TYR A 74 12.24 9.02 7.36
N ASP A 75 12.54 9.74 8.43
CA ASP A 75 12.99 11.13 8.39
C ASP A 75 14.49 11.15 8.67
N TRP A 76 15.30 11.50 7.67
CA TRP A 76 16.76 11.55 7.75
C TRP A 76 17.32 12.91 8.17
N ASP A 77 16.47 13.91 8.26
CA ASP A 77 16.87 15.28 8.61
C ASP A 77 16.68 15.57 10.11
N ILE A 78 16.03 14.67 10.87
CA ILE A 78 15.79 14.84 12.30
C ILE A 78 16.81 14.06 13.12
N THR A 79 17.28 14.65 14.22
CA THR A 79 18.18 14.03 15.17
C THR A 79 17.41 13.46 16.40
N LEU A 80 18.07 12.61 17.18
CA LEU A 80 17.49 12.12 18.42
C LEU A 80 17.27 13.25 19.43
N ASP A 81 18.19 14.21 19.50
CA ASP A 81 18.10 15.35 20.41
C ASP A 81 16.92 16.26 20.03
N ASP A 82 16.66 16.44 18.73
CA ASP A 82 15.47 17.17 18.25
C ASP A 82 14.19 16.50 18.73
N ILE A 83 14.11 15.17 18.64
CA ILE A 83 12.93 14.43 19.11
C ILE A 83 12.75 14.53 20.61
N GLU A 84 13.81 14.35 21.38
CA GLU A 84 13.72 14.44 22.82
C GLU A 84 13.31 15.83 23.30
N ARG A 85 13.75 16.87 22.58
CA ARG A 85 13.28 18.24 22.78
C ARG A 85 11.81 18.39 22.41
N ASP A 86 11.44 18.03 21.19
CA ASP A 86 10.08 18.19 20.65
C ASP A 86 9.06 17.38 21.48
N THR A 87 9.42 16.16 21.93
CA THR A 87 8.58 15.32 22.79
C THR A 87 8.24 16.04 24.10
N LYS A 88 9.22 16.75 24.68
CA LYS A 88 9.01 17.52 25.93
C LYS A 88 8.22 18.79 25.68
N GLU A 89 8.56 19.53 24.63
CA GLU A 89 7.88 20.79 24.28
C GLU A 89 6.41 20.59 23.91
N LEU A 90 6.10 19.50 23.18
CA LEU A 90 4.74 19.16 22.77
C LEU A 90 4.01 18.26 23.79
N CYS A 91 4.63 17.92 24.91
CA CYS A 91 4.09 17.04 25.95
C CYS A 91 3.58 15.69 25.37
N GLU A 92 4.23 15.15 24.35
CA GLU A 92 3.82 13.89 23.70
C GLU A 92 3.97 12.68 24.64
N ASP A 93 4.86 12.75 25.63
CA ASP A 93 5.03 11.75 26.69
C ASP A 93 3.85 11.71 27.67
N HIS A 94 3.03 12.75 27.73
CA HIS A 94 1.79 12.82 28.51
C HIS A 94 0.57 12.29 27.76
N LEU A 95 0.68 12.03 26.45
CA LEU A 95 -0.42 11.52 25.67
C LEU A 95 -0.79 10.09 26.07
N HIS A 96 -2.07 9.75 25.95
CA HIS A 96 -2.54 8.37 26.10
C HIS A 96 -1.77 7.44 25.14
N GLU A 97 -1.53 6.20 25.58
CA GLU A 97 -0.74 5.20 24.84
C GLU A 97 -1.17 5.04 23.36
N PHE A 98 -2.48 5.02 23.10
CA PHE A 98 -3.01 4.97 21.74
C PHE A 98 -2.55 6.15 20.87
N ALA A 99 -2.57 7.37 21.42
CA ALA A 99 -2.12 8.56 20.69
C ALA A 99 -0.61 8.52 20.45
N ARG A 100 0.17 8.04 21.41
CA ARG A 100 1.63 7.85 21.26
C ARG A 100 1.99 6.80 20.21
N LYS A 101 1.28 5.68 20.15
CA LYS A 101 1.44 4.65 19.11
C LYS A 101 1.17 5.20 17.69
N ASN A 102 0.33 6.21 17.60
CA ASN A 102 -0.05 6.86 16.32
C ASN A 102 0.65 8.20 16.08
N ALA A 103 1.66 8.55 16.89
CA ALA A 103 2.47 9.75 16.70
C ALA A 103 3.27 9.69 15.37
N ARG A 104 3.72 10.86 14.91
CA ARG A 104 4.51 10.98 13.68
C ARG A 104 5.74 10.07 13.70
N LEU A 105 6.50 10.14 14.76
CA LEU A 105 7.75 9.41 14.89
C LEU A 105 7.55 8.17 15.75
N ARG A 106 8.05 7.05 15.26
CA ARG A 106 8.10 5.83 16.05
C ARG A 106 9.13 6.01 17.16
N PHE A 107 8.76 5.56 18.35
CA PHE A 107 9.67 5.58 19.49
C PHE A 107 10.10 6.97 19.96
N SER A 108 9.27 8.00 19.76
CA SER A 108 9.47 9.31 20.38
C SER A 108 9.48 9.18 21.92
N CYS A 109 8.62 8.32 22.45
CA CYS A 109 8.52 8.03 23.89
C CYS A 109 8.87 6.57 24.21
N ALA A 110 9.38 6.32 25.40
CA ALA A 110 9.58 4.95 25.89
C ALA A 110 8.24 4.22 26.01
N PRO A 111 8.14 2.96 25.57
CA PRO A 111 6.97 2.15 25.80
C PRO A 111 6.80 1.91 27.31
N GLN A 112 5.55 1.89 27.77
CA GLN A 112 5.23 1.58 29.16
C GLN A 112 5.02 0.07 29.35
N PRO A 113 5.35 -0.48 30.50
CA PRO A 113 5.06 -1.88 30.79
C PRO A 113 3.56 -2.14 30.72
N PRO A 114 3.12 -3.28 30.18
CA PRO A 114 1.71 -3.62 30.12
C PRO A 114 1.14 -3.78 31.54
N THR A 115 -0.06 -3.27 31.75
CA THR A 115 -0.82 -3.46 32.97
C THR A 115 -1.63 -4.78 32.89
N PRO A 116 -2.17 -5.30 34.02
CA PRO A 116 -2.98 -6.52 33.98
C PRO A 116 -4.23 -6.43 33.10
N HIS A 117 -4.65 -5.21 32.75
CA HIS A 117 -5.83 -4.96 31.91
C HIS A 117 -5.51 -4.78 30.41
N ASP A 118 -4.22 -4.75 30.07
CA ASP A 118 -3.80 -4.57 28.68
C ASP A 118 -3.84 -5.89 27.90
N THR A 119 -4.26 -5.81 26.65
CA THR A 119 -4.25 -6.96 25.73
C THR A 119 -2.86 -7.26 25.17
N GLU A 120 -1.89 -6.40 25.44
CA GLU A 120 -0.54 -6.51 24.93
C GLU A 120 0.29 -7.53 25.74
N SER A 121 0.95 -8.42 25.01
CA SER A 121 1.80 -9.43 25.68
C SER A 121 3.12 -8.81 26.16
N THR A 122 3.66 -9.36 27.26
CA THR A 122 4.99 -8.99 27.76
C THR A 122 6.07 -9.10 26.67
N SER A 123 5.97 -10.08 25.78
CA SER A 123 6.88 -10.27 24.65
C SER A 123 6.79 -9.11 23.66
N ALA A 124 5.59 -8.59 23.38
CA ALA A 124 5.39 -7.43 22.52
C ALA A 124 6.02 -6.17 23.13
N TYR A 125 5.77 -5.94 24.43
CA TYR A 125 6.40 -4.86 25.18
C TYR A 125 7.94 -4.93 25.14
N MET A 126 8.53 -6.09 25.40
CA MET A 126 9.99 -6.26 25.37
C MET A 126 10.55 -5.98 23.97
N SER A 127 9.83 -6.40 22.92
CA SER A 127 10.21 -6.10 21.54
C SER A 127 10.17 -4.58 21.26
N GLN A 128 9.14 -3.89 21.67
CA GLN A 128 9.01 -2.43 21.51
C GLN A 128 10.09 -1.69 22.32
N ARG A 129 10.36 -2.13 23.54
CA ARG A 129 11.41 -1.55 24.36
C ARG A 129 12.79 -1.69 23.73
N GLN A 130 13.09 -2.86 23.17
CA GLN A 130 14.34 -3.09 22.44
C GLN A 130 14.46 -2.19 21.19
N GLU A 131 13.36 -2.02 20.46
CA GLU A 131 13.34 -1.12 19.30
C GLU A 131 13.54 0.35 19.70
N PHE A 132 12.93 0.76 20.84
CA PHE A 132 13.14 2.09 21.40
C PHE A 132 14.62 2.32 21.80
N ASP A 133 15.24 1.37 22.48
CA ASP A 133 16.65 1.48 22.86
C ASP A 133 17.58 1.45 21.65
N ASN A 134 17.21 0.70 20.61
CA ASN A 134 17.97 0.64 19.36
C ASN A 134 17.95 1.96 18.56
N ARG A 135 16.97 2.86 18.76
CA ARG A 135 16.91 4.16 18.06
C ARG A 135 18.19 4.99 18.23
N LYS A 136 18.88 4.85 19.38
CA LYS A 136 20.17 5.51 19.66
C LYS A 136 21.32 5.04 18.77
N ARG A 137 21.13 3.97 18.01
CA ARG A 137 22.13 3.41 17.09
C ARG A 137 22.02 3.96 15.67
N TYR A 138 20.94 4.67 15.36
CA TYR A 138 20.80 5.35 14.08
C TYR A 138 21.74 6.56 14.04
N ILE A 139 22.49 6.68 12.96
CA ILE A 139 23.45 7.77 12.78
C ILE A 139 22.73 9.01 12.27
N ASP A 140 21.81 8.81 11.33
CA ASP A 140 21.10 9.88 10.64
C ASP A 140 19.60 9.56 10.61
N GLY A 141 18.80 10.36 11.28
CA GLY A 141 17.36 10.31 11.19
C GLY A 141 16.68 9.20 12.00
N LEU A 142 15.38 9.11 11.85
CA LEU A 142 14.52 8.24 12.65
C LEU A 142 13.33 7.68 11.85
N HIS A 143 12.79 6.58 12.35
CA HIS A 143 11.59 5.97 11.77
C HIS A 143 10.37 6.88 11.93
N VAL A 144 9.71 7.12 10.82
CA VAL A 144 8.35 7.69 10.79
C VAL A 144 7.35 6.54 10.90
N ASN A 145 6.25 6.77 11.58
CA ASN A 145 5.16 5.81 11.61
C ASN A 145 4.57 5.64 10.18
N ALA A 146 4.39 4.39 9.75
CA ALA A 146 3.85 4.09 8.42
C ALA A 146 2.48 4.74 8.17
N THR A 147 1.64 4.83 9.20
CA THR A 147 0.36 5.55 9.13
C THR A 147 0.58 7.03 8.79
N TYR A 148 1.56 7.66 9.43
CA TYR A 148 1.85 9.07 9.18
C TYR A 148 2.41 9.31 7.78
N THR A 149 3.29 8.43 7.32
CA THR A 149 3.82 8.46 5.94
C THR A 149 2.68 8.30 4.92
N ALA A 150 1.74 7.38 5.16
CA ALA A 150 0.58 7.19 4.30
C ALA A 150 -0.34 8.42 4.30
N ILE A 151 -0.59 9.03 5.48
CA ILE A 151 -1.37 10.28 5.58
C ILE A 151 -0.70 11.40 4.77
N ALA A 152 0.60 11.62 4.96
CA ALA A 152 1.34 12.67 4.26
C ALA A 152 1.34 12.44 2.74
N GLN A 153 1.55 11.20 2.30
CA GLN A 153 1.51 10.83 0.89
C GLN A 153 0.14 11.08 0.26
N LEU A 154 -0.92 10.59 0.89
CA LEU A 154 -2.30 10.73 0.39
C LEU A 154 -2.77 12.19 0.43
N TRP A 155 -2.41 12.93 1.49
CA TRP A 155 -2.69 14.37 1.57
C TRP A 155 -2.00 15.14 0.43
N HIS A 156 -0.73 14.81 0.15
CA HIS A 156 -0.02 15.43 -0.97
C HIS A 156 -0.69 15.11 -2.30
N LEU A 157 -1.10 13.85 -2.53
CA LEU A 157 -1.84 13.46 -3.74
C LEU A 157 -3.18 14.18 -3.86
N GLN A 158 -3.93 14.34 -2.75
CA GLN A 158 -5.18 15.09 -2.73
C GLN A 158 -4.98 16.55 -3.16
N LYS A 159 -3.83 17.16 -2.81
CA LYS A 159 -3.51 18.56 -3.18
C LYS A 159 -3.11 18.74 -4.63
N ILE A 160 -2.41 17.77 -5.23
CA ILE A 160 -1.88 17.92 -6.58
C ILE A 160 -2.79 17.32 -7.66
N LEU A 161 -3.61 16.31 -7.34
CA LEU A 161 -4.47 15.63 -8.30
C LEU A 161 -5.88 16.23 -8.28
N LYS A 162 -6.39 16.57 -9.45
CA LYS A 162 -7.75 17.09 -9.62
C LYS A 162 -8.65 15.97 -10.13
N THR A 163 -9.52 15.44 -9.28
CA THR A 163 -10.49 14.42 -9.69
C THR A 163 -11.86 14.65 -9.06
N LYS A 164 -12.91 14.24 -9.78
CA LYS A 164 -14.28 14.30 -9.27
C LYS A 164 -14.60 13.14 -8.31
N LYS A 165 -13.96 11.99 -8.51
CA LYS A 165 -14.23 10.77 -7.73
C LYS A 165 -12.94 10.05 -7.39
N TRP A 166 -12.78 9.72 -6.10
CA TRP A 166 -11.66 8.93 -5.62
C TRP A 166 -12.11 7.48 -5.34
N ARG A 167 -11.31 6.53 -5.74
CA ARG A 167 -11.51 5.10 -5.46
C ARG A 167 -10.19 4.54 -4.94
N PHE A 168 -10.21 4.07 -3.71
CA PHE A 168 -9.02 3.49 -3.08
C PHE A 168 -9.17 1.98 -2.99
N VAL A 169 -8.09 1.26 -3.27
CA VAL A 169 -7.99 -0.18 -3.08
C VAL A 169 -6.77 -0.47 -2.22
N THR A 170 -6.97 -1.12 -1.08
CA THR A 170 -5.89 -1.54 -0.18
C THR A 170 -6.13 -2.98 0.27
N ASP A 171 -5.13 -3.58 0.94
CA ASP A 171 -5.39 -4.71 1.82
C ASP A 171 -6.04 -4.25 3.15
N GLU A 172 -6.38 -5.19 4.03
CA GLU A 172 -6.94 -4.89 5.35
C GLU A 172 -5.83 -4.45 6.31
N ASP A 173 -5.26 -3.27 6.05
CA ASP A 173 -4.20 -2.67 6.87
C ASP A 173 -4.71 -1.41 7.58
N TYR A 174 -4.69 -1.45 8.90
CA TYR A 174 -5.17 -0.35 9.74
C TYR A 174 -4.51 1.00 9.42
N SER A 175 -3.20 1.00 9.11
CA SER A 175 -2.48 2.24 8.83
C SER A 175 -2.94 2.91 7.54
N LEU A 176 -3.21 2.12 6.50
CA LEU A 176 -3.71 2.61 5.21
C LEU A 176 -5.16 3.05 5.31
N MET A 177 -6.01 2.24 5.96
CA MET A 177 -7.41 2.59 6.21
C MET A 177 -7.50 3.90 6.99
N SER A 178 -6.77 4.02 8.10
CA SER A 178 -6.74 5.23 8.93
C SER A 178 -6.28 6.46 8.13
N ALA A 179 -5.29 6.31 7.25
CA ALA A 179 -4.80 7.39 6.41
C ALA A 179 -5.88 7.89 5.42
N ILE A 180 -6.57 6.96 4.75
CA ILE A 180 -7.64 7.30 3.80
C ILE A 180 -8.77 8.04 4.53
N TYR A 181 -9.25 7.50 5.66
CA TYR A 181 -10.33 8.11 6.41
C TYR A 181 -9.99 9.49 7.00
N ARG A 182 -8.73 9.71 7.37
CA ARG A 182 -8.28 11.02 7.88
C ARG A 182 -8.15 12.06 6.77
N VAL A 183 -7.58 11.68 5.65
CA VAL A 183 -7.32 12.62 4.54
C VAL A 183 -8.59 12.93 3.77
N PHE A 184 -9.41 11.92 3.48
CA PHE A 184 -10.59 12.03 2.62
C PHE A 184 -11.92 12.02 3.39
N SER A 185 -11.90 12.38 4.67
CA SER A 185 -13.10 12.36 5.52
C SER A 185 -14.27 13.19 4.97
N LYS A 186 -13.98 14.30 4.32
CA LYS A 186 -14.99 15.17 3.68
C LYS A 186 -15.57 14.48 2.45
N GLU A 187 -14.72 14.05 1.55
CA GLU A 187 -15.08 13.42 0.27
C GLU A 187 -15.79 12.07 0.48
N ILE A 188 -15.48 11.34 1.56
CA ILE A 188 -16.20 10.12 1.96
C ILE A 188 -17.64 10.48 2.37
N ARG A 189 -17.83 11.51 3.20
CA ARG A 189 -19.17 11.95 3.63
C ARG A 189 -20.00 12.50 2.47
N GLU A 190 -19.37 13.11 1.49
CA GLU A 190 -20.00 13.60 0.27
C GLU A 190 -20.30 12.48 -0.74
N GLY A 191 -19.91 11.22 -0.49
CA GLY A 191 -20.12 10.07 -1.37
C GLY A 191 -19.28 10.08 -2.66
N VAL A 192 -18.26 10.96 -2.75
CA VAL A 192 -17.38 11.03 -3.92
C VAL A 192 -16.12 10.19 -3.76
N THR A 193 -15.87 9.71 -2.56
CA THR A 193 -14.74 8.81 -2.25
C THR A 193 -15.23 7.47 -1.72
N HIS A 194 -14.75 6.37 -2.32
CA HIS A 194 -15.01 5.02 -1.82
C HIS A 194 -13.71 4.26 -1.61
N HIS A 195 -13.70 3.45 -0.55
CA HIS A 195 -12.57 2.60 -0.18
C HIS A 195 -12.95 1.13 -0.20
N PHE A 196 -12.19 0.36 -0.98
CA PHE A 196 -12.36 -1.08 -1.16
C PHE A 196 -11.17 -1.83 -0.56
N LEU A 197 -11.43 -2.99 0.00
CA LEU A 197 -10.42 -3.94 0.42
C LEU A 197 -10.30 -5.04 -0.64
N CYS A 198 -9.06 -5.42 -0.95
CA CYS A 198 -8.75 -6.54 -1.82
C CYS A 198 -7.91 -7.54 -1.05
N LYS A 199 -8.48 -8.67 -0.67
CA LYS A 199 -7.81 -9.73 0.06
C LYS A 199 -7.52 -10.91 -0.86
N ILE A 200 -6.27 -11.37 -0.84
CA ILE A 200 -5.78 -12.49 -1.65
C ILE A 200 -5.03 -13.45 -0.73
N ASP A 201 -5.19 -14.74 -0.96
CA ASP A 201 -4.39 -15.75 -0.28
C ASP A 201 -2.99 -15.80 -0.90
N ARG A 202 -2.04 -15.21 -0.21
CA ARG A 202 -0.63 -15.14 -0.65
C ARG A 202 0.17 -16.41 -0.42
N GLY A 203 -0.41 -17.44 0.21
CA GLY A 203 0.23 -18.72 0.49
C GLY A 203 0.20 -19.70 -0.68
N LYS A 204 -0.52 -19.42 -1.75
CA LYS A 204 -0.75 -20.32 -2.88
C LYS A 204 0.41 -20.35 -3.87
N SER A 205 0.61 -21.50 -4.50
CA SER A 205 1.49 -21.62 -5.65
C SER A 205 0.85 -21.03 -6.91
N LEU A 206 1.69 -20.66 -7.90
CA LEU A 206 1.17 -20.21 -9.21
C LEU A 206 0.28 -21.26 -9.88
N ARG A 207 0.57 -22.55 -9.66
CA ARG A 207 -0.23 -23.65 -10.22
C ARG A 207 -1.62 -23.69 -9.58
N ASP A 208 -1.71 -23.55 -8.27
CA ASP A 208 -2.99 -23.54 -7.55
C ASP A 208 -3.83 -22.33 -7.98
N SER A 209 -3.21 -21.15 -8.06
CA SER A 209 -3.85 -19.93 -8.55
C SER A 209 -4.40 -20.08 -9.97
N TYR A 210 -3.64 -20.73 -10.85
CA TYR A 210 -4.08 -20.98 -12.22
C TYR A 210 -5.24 -22.00 -12.27
N THR A 211 -5.19 -23.03 -11.43
CA THR A 211 -6.30 -23.99 -11.30
C THR A 211 -7.59 -23.34 -10.83
N GLU A 212 -7.52 -22.44 -9.84
CA GLU A 212 -8.65 -21.64 -9.39
C GLU A 212 -9.20 -20.72 -10.49
N TYR A 213 -8.31 -20.09 -11.25
CA TYR A 213 -8.71 -19.28 -12.41
C TYR A 213 -9.49 -20.11 -13.44
N GLU A 214 -9.01 -21.29 -13.82
CA GLU A 214 -9.72 -22.17 -14.75
C GLU A 214 -11.04 -22.65 -14.18
N GLN A 215 -11.10 -22.94 -12.87
CA GLN A 215 -12.33 -23.32 -12.21
C GLN A 215 -13.35 -22.18 -12.26
N SER A 216 -12.95 -20.96 -11.90
CA SER A 216 -13.82 -19.79 -11.94
C SER A 216 -14.42 -19.54 -13.35
N ILE A 217 -13.64 -19.82 -14.41
CA ILE A 217 -14.16 -19.75 -15.78
C ILE A 217 -15.23 -20.80 -16.06
N ARG A 218 -15.01 -22.05 -15.60
CA ARG A 218 -16.00 -23.14 -15.76
C ARG A 218 -17.29 -22.79 -15.04
N ASP A 219 -17.19 -22.33 -13.80
CA ASP A 219 -18.33 -21.97 -12.96
C ASP A 219 -19.12 -20.79 -13.54
N LEU A 220 -18.42 -19.76 -14.03
CA LEU A 220 -19.04 -18.63 -14.71
C LEU A 220 -19.78 -19.03 -15.99
N LYS A 221 -19.20 -19.93 -16.79
CA LYS A 221 -19.87 -20.46 -18.00
C LYS A 221 -21.11 -21.26 -17.65
N ALA A 222 -21.03 -22.15 -16.65
CA ALA A 222 -22.16 -22.95 -16.19
C ALA A 222 -23.28 -22.05 -15.65
N TRP A 223 -22.95 -21.06 -14.82
CA TRP A 223 -23.90 -20.07 -14.33
C TRP A 223 -24.50 -19.26 -15.49
N GLY A 224 -23.67 -18.78 -16.44
CA GLY A 224 -24.15 -18.04 -17.62
C GLY A 224 -25.13 -18.84 -18.44
N THR A 225 -24.87 -20.14 -18.68
CA THR A 225 -25.77 -21.05 -19.38
C THR A 225 -27.10 -21.18 -18.64
N SER A 226 -27.08 -21.38 -17.31
CA SER A 226 -28.29 -21.50 -16.48
C SER A 226 -29.17 -20.24 -16.49
N LYS A 227 -28.57 -19.07 -16.76
CA LYS A 227 -29.24 -17.77 -16.84
C LYS A 227 -29.55 -17.31 -18.29
N GLY A 228 -29.19 -18.11 -19.29
CA GLY A 228 -29.38 -17.76 -20.71
C GLY A 228 -28.36 -16.77 -21.29
N TYR A 229 -27.22 -16.57 -20.63
CA TYR A 229 -26.15 -15.65 -21.08
C TYR A 229 -25.07 -16.34 -21.92
N THR A 230 -25.43 -17.24 -22.82
CA THR A 230 -24.51 -18.15 -23.53
C THR A 230 -23.47 -17.46 -24.45
N PHE A 231 -23.75 -16.24 -24.87
CA PHE A 231 -22.88 -15.49 -25.82
C PHE A 231 -22.08 -14.36 -25.14
N ARG A 232 -22.01 -14.30 -23.82
CA ARG A 232 -21.29 -13.26 -23.10
C ARG A 232 -19.82 -13.62 -22.89
N SER A 233 -18.94 -12.61 -22.89
CA SER A 233 -17.56 -12.78 -22.48
C SER A 233 -17.47 -13.17 -20.99
N ILE A 234 -16.40 -13.83 -20.57
CA ILE A 234 -16.18 -14.22 -19.16
C ILE A 234 -16.26 -13.01 -18.23
N THR A 235 -15.68 -11.87 -18.62
CA THR A 235 -15.76 -10.62 -17.85
C THR A 235 -17.21 -10.13 -17.74
N ALA A 236 -18.00 -10.21 -18.81
CA ALA A 236 -19.41 -9.85 -18.77
C ALA A 236 -20.22 -10.80 -17.88
N LEU A 237 -19.93 -12.10 -17.91
CA LEU A 237 -20.57 -13.07 -17.01
C LEU A 237 -20.25 -12.77 -15.53
N ALA A 238 -18.99 -12.49 -15.22
CA ALA A 238 -18.59 -12.08 -13.87
C ALA A 238 -19.31 -10.81 -13.40
N TYR A 239 -19.45 -9.82 -14.27
CA TYR A 239 -20.21 -8.61 -13.98
C TYR A 239 -21.68 -8.92 -13.70
N HIS A 240 -22.36 -9.71 -14.53
CA HIS A 240 -23.77 -10.07 -14.34
C HIS A 240 -23.97 -10.90 -13.07
N GLN A 241 -23.02 -11.79 -12.76
CA GLN A 241 -23.09 -12.56 -11.51
C GLN A 241 -22.89 -11.66 -10.29
N LEU A 242 -21.98 -10.69 -10.34
CA LEU A 242 -21.84 -9.68 -9.28
C LEU A 242 -23.15 -8.88 -9.07
N VAL A 243 -23.80 -8.46 -10.16
CA VAL A 243 -25.11 -7.78 -10.05
C VAL A 243 -26.14 -8.65 -9.35
N GLU A 244 -26.16 -9.96 -9.63
CA GLU A 244 -27.09 -10.89 -8.97
C GLU A 244 -26.76 -11.06 -7.48
N ILE A 245 -25.49 -11.27 -7.14
CA ILE A 245 -25.03 -11.43 -5.75
C ILE A 245 -25.34 -10.17 -4.93
N LEU A 246 -25.08 -8.99 -5.47
CA LEU A 246 -25.25 -7.71 -4.79
C LEU A 246 -26.72 -7.36 -4.49
N LYS A 247 -27.70 -8.08 -5.03
CA LYS A 247 -29.11 -7.92 -4.61
C LYS A 247 -29.33 -8.37 -3.16
N HIS A 248 -28.50 -9.28 -2.66
CA HIS A 248 -28.65 -9.92 -1.34
C HIS A 248 -27.40 -9.74 -0.45
N HIS A 249 -26.32 -9.23 -1.00
CA HIS A 249 -25.07 -9.02 -0.27
C HIS A 249 -24.95 -7.56 0.18
N HIS A 250 -24.66 -7.38 1.46
CA HIS A 250 -24.50 -6.05 2.07
C HIS A 250 -23.14 -5.93 2.75
N PHE A 251 -22.39 -4.89 2.39
CA PHE A 251 -21.11 -4.55 3.03
C PHE A 251 -21.29 -3.77 4.34
N HIS A 252 -22.49 -3.27 4.58
CA HIS A 252 -22.84 -2.45 5.75
C HIS A 252 -24.08 -2.99 6.43
N GLU A 253 -24.13 -2.79 7.73
CA GLU A 253 -25.28 -3.05 8.58
C GLU A 253 -25.74 -1.75 9.24
N THR A 254 -27.03 -1.61 9.46
CA THR A 254 -27.59 -0.51 10.24
C THR A 254 -27.54 -0.88 11.72
N VAL A 255 -26.91 -0.03 12.52
CA VAL A 255 -26.81 -0.18 13.98
C VAL A 255 -27.55 0.97 14.64
N HIS A 256 -28.50 0.64 15.50
CA HIS A 256 -29.26 1.63 16.26
C HIS A 256 -28.56 1.93 17.59
N ILE A 257 -28.08 3.15 17.78
CA ILE A 257 -27.40 3.59 19.00
C ILE A 257 -27.98 4.93 19.44
N GLY A 258 -28.49 5.00 20.69
CA GLY A 258 -28.98 6.24 21.28
C GLY A 258 -30.13 6.90 20.52
N GLY A 259 -30.98 6.14 19.85
CA GLY A 259 -32.12 6.64 19.07
C GLY A 259 -31.78 7.06 17.63
N ASN A 260 -30.55 6.88 17.19
CA ASN A 260 -30.10 7.18 15.83
C ASN A 260 -29.61 5.93 15.11
N ASP A 261 -29.84 5.87 13.79
CA ASP A 261 -29.31 4.83 12.92
C ASP A 261 -27.94 5.22 12.38
N TYR A 262 -27.01 4.27 12.50
CA TYR A 262 -25.65 4.41 12.00
C TYR A 262 -25.34 3.28 11.01
N TYR A 263 -24.72 3.61 9.90
CA TYR A 263 -24.16 2.63 9.00
C TYR A 263 -22.79 2.18 9.53
N ARG A 264 -22.66 0.89 9.78
CA ARG A 264 -21.41 0.27 10.22
C ARG A 264 -20.92 -0.70 9.15
N TRP A 265 -19.62 -0.66 8.87
CA TRP A 265 -18.99 -1.66 8.03
C TRP A 265 -19.17 -3.07 8.64
N ALA A 266 -19.82 -3.96 7.89
CA ALA A 266 -20.21 -5.30 8.35
C ALA A 266 -19.06 -6.31 8.34
N ARG A 267 -17.92 -5.97 7.74
CA ARG A 267 -16.78 -6.90 7.49
C ARG A 267 -17.24 -8.18 6.79
N ASN A 268 -18.02 -8.00 5.76
CA ASN A 268 -18.63 -9.08 4.99
C ASN A 268 -18.04 -9.12 3.57
N PRO A 269 -16.81 -9.67 3.39
CA PRO A 269 -16.17 -9.70 2.10
C PRO A 269 -16.89 -10.63 1.12
N LEU A 270 -17.00 -10.21 -0.12
CA LEU A 270 -17.56 -10.95 -1.23
C LEU A 270 -16.46 -11.61 -2.05
N GLU A 271 -16.54 -12.90 -2.32
CA GLU A 271 -15.65 -13.56 -3.25
C GLU A 271 -15.94 -13.08 -4.68
N HIS A 272 -14.90 -12.58 -5.35
CA HIS A 272 -15.05 -12.09 -6.72
C HIS A 272 -15.21 -13.28 -7.68
N PRO A 273 -16.26 -13.32 -8.52
CA PRO A 273 -16.61 -14.50 -9.33
C PRO A 273 -15.51 -14.92 -10.32
N LEU A 274 -14.68 -14.00 -10.75
CA LEU A 274 -13.55 -14.28 -11.66
C LEU A 274 -12.23 -14.22 -10.89
N ALA A 275 -11.59 -15.35 -10.72
CA ALA A 275 -10.25 -15.46 -10.18
C ALA A 275 -9.21 -14.92 -11.16
N THR A 276 -7.97 -14.75 -10.72
CA THR A 276 -6.87 -14.26 -11.53
C THR A 276 -5.81 -15.34 -11.75
N LYS A 277 -5.09 -15.29 -12.87
CA LYS A 277 -4.16 -16.36 -13.28
C LYS A 277 -2.99 -16.56 -12.31
N ASP A 278 -2.56 -15.48 -11.71
CA ASP A 278 -1.33 -15.44 -10.89
C ASP A 278 -1.60 -15.35 -9.38
N GLN A 279 -2.84 -15.03 -8.98
CA GLN A 279 -3.19 -14.87 -7.57
C GLN A 279 -4.39 -15.73 -7.13
N GLY A 280 -5.12 -16.35 -8.08
CA GLY A 280 -6.32 -17.12 -7.79
C GLY A 280 -7.53 -16.27 -7.39
N TYR A 281 -8.37 -16.81 -6.48
CA TYR A 281 -9.53 -16.08 -5.95
C TYR A 281 -9.12 -14.88 -5.12
N ARG A 282 -9.96 -13.83 -5.19
CA ARG A 282 -9.86 -12.64 -4.35
C ARG A 282 -11.19 -12.32 -3.70
N TRP A 283 -11.11 -11.77 -2.50
CA TRP A 283 -12.27 -11.27 -1.75
C TRP A 283 -12.24 -9.77 -1.76
N VAL A 284 -13.40 -9.18 -2.03
CA VAL A 284 -13.58 -7.73 -2.10
C VAL A 284 -14.55 -7.29 -1.02
N ASP A 285 -14.19 -6.24 -0.29
CA ASP A 285 -15.07 -5.62 0.69
C ASP A 285 -15.10 -4.10 0.46
N CYS A 286 -16.10 -3.41 0.96
CA CYS A 286 -16.21 -1.96 0.88
C CYS A 286 -16.41 -1.38 2.27
N THR A 287 -15.47 -0.53 2.71
CA THR A 287 -15.51 0.04 4.06
C THR A 287 -16.32 1.34 4.14
N THR A 288 -16.54 2.02 3.00
CA THR A 288 -17.34 3.25 2.89
C THR A 288 -18.77 2.93 2.48
N ASP A 289 -19.70 3.77 2.91
CA ASP A 289 -21.12 3.60 2.56
C ASP A 289 -21.35 3.70 1.03
N ILE A 290 -21.94 2.65 0.47
CA ILE A 290 -22.36 2.56 -0.93
C ILE A 290 -23.82 2.14 -1.05
N SER A 291 -24.59 2.18 0.04
CA SER A 291 -25.98 1.71 0.11
C SER A 291 -26.92 2.48 -0.83
N THR A 292 -26.61 3.74 -1.09
CA THR A 292 -27.39 4.61 -1.99
C THR A 292 -27.07 4.42 -3.47
N LEU A 293 -26.04 3.63 -3.80
CA LEU A 293 -25.59 3.47 -5.18
C LEU A 293 -26.36 2.35 -5.88
N GLU A 294 -26.62 2.53 -7.17
CA GLU A 294 -27.22 1.51 -8.00
C GLU A 294 -26.36 0.23 -8.04
N THR A 295 -26.98 -0.94 -7.86
CA THR A 295 -26.30 -2.25 -7.84
C THR A 295 -25.38 -2.47 -9.05
N LYS A 296 -25.82 -2.06 -10.24
CA LYS A 296 -25.02 -2.16 -11.48
C LYS A 296 -23.76 -1.29 -11.41
N TYR A 297 -23.87 -0.12 -10.82
CA TYR A 297 -22.72 0.78 -10.64
C TYR A 297 -21.71 0.19 -9.63
N VAL A 298 -22.22 -0.37 -8.52
CA VAL A 298 -21.39 -1.07 -7.53
C VAL A 298 -20.69 -2.27 -8.18
N ALA A 299 -21.41 -3.11 -8.95
CA ALA A 299 -20.81 -4.24 -9.66
C ALA A 299 -19.65 -3.80 -10.60
N ASN A 300 -19.83 -2.70 -11.35
CA ASN A 300 -18.75 -2.13 -12.17
C ASN A 300 -17.56 -1.69 -11.35
N MET A 301 -17.76 -1.13 -10.16
CA MET A 301 -16.65 -0.79 -9.26
C MET A 301 -15.93 -2.04 -8.78
N LEU A 302 -16.64 -3.07 -8.35
CA LEU A 302 -16.04 -4.31 -7.85
C LEU A 302 -15.19 -5.03 -8.93
N MET A 303 -15.59 -4.94 -10.21
CA MET A 303 -14.80 -5.48 -11.32
C MET A 303 -13.39 -4.87 -11.40
N LYS A 304 -13.22 -3.62 -10.97
CA LYS A 304 -11.94 -2.91 -10.98
C LYS A 304 -11.09 -3.14 -9.72
N VAL A 305 -11.65 -3.68 -8.65
CA VAL A 305 -10.92 -3.88 -7.39
C VAL A 305 -9.86 -4.96 -7.57
N ASN A 306 -8.60 -4.57 -7.53
CA ASN A 306 -7.42 -5.44 -7.59
C ASN A 306 -6.20 -4.71 -7.00
N ASP A 307 -5.14 -5.45 -6.71
CA ASP A 307 -3.89 -4.92 -6.15
C ASP A 307 -2.69 -4.95 -7.12
N TYR A 308 -2.96 -5.21 -8.40
CA TYR A 308 -1.92 -5.44 -9.40
C TYR A 308 -0.93 -4.30 -9.59
N ALA A 309 -1.41 -3.05 -9.61
CA ALA A 309 -0.55 -1.91 -9.92
C ALA A 309 0.58 -1.77 -8.91
N VAL A 310 0.25 -1.81 -7.62
CA VAL A 310 1.23 -1.70 -6.53
C VAL A 310 2.06 -2.97 -6.42
N ASN A 311 1.45 -4.16 -6.47
CA ASN A 311 2.16 -5.43 -6.38
C ASN A 311 3.22 -5.58 -7.48
N ASN A 312 2.91 -5.22 -8.71
CA ASN A 312 3.87 -5.25 -9.81
C ASN A 312 5.08 -4.36 -9.55
N PHE A 313 4.86 -3.15 -9.07
CA PHE A 313 5.95 -2.24 -8.73
C PHE A 313 6.76 -2.73 -7.53
N MET A 314 6.12 -3.23 -6.49
CA MET A 314 6.79 -3.81 -5.30
C MET A 314 7.64 -5.03 -5.66
N GLN A 315 7.16 -5.91 -6.55
CA GLN A 315 7.95 -7.03 -7.06
C GLN A 315 9.16 -6.54 -7.85
N LEU A 316 8.98 -5.48 -8.64
CA LEU A 316 10.10 -4.87 -9.36
C LEU A 316 11.13 -4.28 -8.40
N MET A 317 10.70 -3.56 -7.36
CA MET A 317 11.57 -3.03 -6.31
C MET A 317 12.42 -4.15 -5.69
N ARG A 318 11.80 -5.25 -5.27
CA ARG A 318 12.49 -6.40 -4.65
C ARG A 318 13.50 -7.06 -5.59
N ARG A 319 13.21 -7.09 -6.89
CA ARG A 319 14.07 -7.75 -7.90
C ARG A 319 15.18 -6.86 -8.45
N ARG A 320 15.04 -5.54 -8.38
CA ARG A 320 15.95 -4.58 -9.03
C ARG A 320 16.76 -3.76 -8.04
N ILE A 321 16.32 -3.66 -6.80
CA ILE A 321 17.02 -2.89 -5.77
C ILE A 321 17.50 -3.88 -4.70
N SER A 322 18.77 -4.27 -4.79
CA SER A 322 19.36 -5.28 -3.91
C SER A 322 19.24 -4.95 -2.42
N ILE A 323 19.31 -3.67 -2.05
CA ILE A 323 19.17 -3.21 -0.66
C ILE A 323 17.73 -3.37 -0.10
N LEU A 324 16.74 -3.61 -0.96
CA LEU A 324 15.34 -3.86 -0.61
C LEU A 324 14.94 -5.33 -0.82
N GLU A 325 15.90 -6.16 -1.22
CA GLU A 325 15.67 -7.58 -1.46
C GLU A 325 15.34 -8.31 -0.16
N ARG A 326 14.62 -9.41 -0.29
CA ARG A 326 14.37 -10.32 0.83
C ARG A 326 15.69 -10.92 1.31
N PRO A 327 15.79 -11.27 2.61
CA PRO A 327 17.00 -11.92 3.11
C PRO A 327 17.27 -13.20 2.32
N LEU A 328 18.54 -13.40 1.99
CA LEU A 328 18.99 -14.65 1.37
C LEU A 328 18.90 -15.78 2.38
N VAL A 329 18.37 -16.92 1.96
CA VAL A 329 18.40 -18.15 2.76
C VAL A 329 19.79 -18.77 2.57
N THR A 330 20.56 -18.90 3.65
CA THR A 330 21.87 -19.55 3.60
C THR A 330 21.72 -21.05 3.83
N ALA A 331 22.57 -21.84 3.20
CA ALA A 331 22.59 -23.32 3.32
C ALA A 331 23.02 -23.81 4.73
N ARG A 332 23.45 -22.93 5.61
CA ARG A 332 23.87 -23.23 6.99
C ARG A 332 22.80 -22.73 7.98
N GLY A 333 21.78 -23.54 8.20
CA GLY A 333 20.88 -23.63 9.35
C GLY A 333 19.94 -22.47 9.63
N ASP A 334 20.32 -21.40 10.20
CA ASP A 334 19.44 -20.36 10.78
C ASP A 334 19.15 -19.20 9.84
N GLY A 335 19.55 -19.32 8.76
CA GLY A 335 19.56 -19.06 7.42
C GLY A 335 19.02 -17.81 6.80
N LYS A 336 18.82 -16.69 7.46
CA LYS A 336 18.50 -15.44 6.77
C LYS A 336 19.68 -14.47 6.79
N SER A 337 20.32 -14.26 5.64
CA SER A 337 21.40 -13.27 5.48
C SER A 337 20.85 -11.95 4.95
N TYR A 338 21.17 -10.86 5.63
CA TYR A 338 20.78 -9.49 5.27
C TYR A 338 21.98 -8.65 4.78
N ILE A 339 22.93 -9.29 4.15
CA ILE A 339 24.18 -8.64 3.71
C ILE A 339 23.98 -7.42 2.80
N TYR A 340 22.87 -7.39 2.07
CA TYR A 340 22.50 -6.28 1.20
C TYR A 340 21.56 -5.27 1.84
N ALA A 341 21.18 -5.47 3.12
CA ALA A 341 20.25 -4.55 3.77
C ALA A 341 20.85 -3.13 3.87
N ASN A 342 20.00 -2.14 3.68
CA ASN A 342 20.36 -0.74 3.65
C ASN A 342 20.76 -0.22 5.04
N PHE A 343 21.82 0.60 5.10
CA PHE A 343 22.24 1.29 6.32
C PHE A 343 21.52 2.63 6.51
N ASN A 344 21.35 3.38 5.43
CA ASN A 344 20.73 4.69 5.46
C ASN A 344 19.51 4.69 4.53
N PRO A 345 18.29 4.86 5.07
CA PRO A 345 17.04 4.86 4.31
C PRO A 345 16.96 5.94 3.22
N LYS A 346 17.75 7.00 3.32
CA LYS A 346 17.84 8.05 2.30
C LYS A 346 18.23 7.47 0.93
N TYR A 347 19.18 6.52 0.92
CA TYR A 347 19.58 5.87 -0.33
C TYR A 347 18.49 4.93 -0.87
N ALA A 348 17.69 4.31 0.00
CA ALA A 348 16.52 3.57 -0.43
C ALA A 348 15.51 4.50 -1.13
N GLN A 349 15.25 5.68 -0.57
CA GLN A 349 14.37 6.68 -1.19
C GLN A 349 14.88 7.11 -2.57
N TYR A 350 16.18 7.37 -2.70
CA TYR A 350 16.77 7.73 -4.00
C TYR A 350 16.63 6.61 -5.03
N ALA A 351 16.98 5.37 -4.64
CA ALA A 351 16.88 4.22 -5.53
C ALA A 351 15.43 3.95 -5.96
N VAL A 352 14.47 4.05 -5.03
CA VAL A 352 13.05 3.89 -5.32
C VAL A 352 12.54 5.01 -6.24
N THR A 353 12.98 6.25 -6.05
CA THR A 353 12.61 7.38 -6.91
C THR A 353 13.12 7.18 -8.33
N ILE A 354 14.37 6.75 -8.49
CA ILE A 354 14.97 6.43 -9.80
C ILE A 354 14.19 5.28 -10.46
N LEU A 355 13.91 4.20 -9.72
CA LEU A 355 13.17 3.06 -10.24
C LEU A 355 11.74 3.46 -10.64
N ARG A 356 11.05 4.28 -9.83
CA ARG A 356 9.71 4.80 -10.13
C ARG A 356 9.71 5.62 -11.42
N THR A 357 10.71 6.49 -11.58
CA THR A 357 10.85 7.29 -12.81
C THR A 357 11.07 6.39 -14.02
N TYR A 358 11.99 5.42 -13.92
CA TYR A 358 12.21 4.43 -14.97
C TYR A 358 10.95 3.61 -15.29
N TYR A 359 10.26 3.13 -14.27
CA TYR A 359 9.02 2.37 -14.43
C TYR A 359 7.95 3.18 -15.17
N ASN A 360 7.71 4.40 -14.72
CA ASN A 360 6.66 5.24 -15.26
C ASN A 360 6.92 5.72 -16.68
N PHE A 361 8.16 6.01 -17.04
CA PHE A 361 8.50 6.72 -18.27
C PHE A 361 9.27 5.88 -19.30
N CYS A 362 9.93 4.79 -18.89
CA CYS A 362 10.77 3.97 -19.76
C CYS A 362 10.24 2.55 -19.97
N MET A 363 9.67 1.92 -18.93
CA MET A 363 9.18 0.55 -19.03
C MET A 363 7.85 0.50 -19.78
N THR A 364 7.81 -0.24 -20.87
CA THR A 364 6.57 -0.46 -21.60
C THR A 364 5.90 -1.77 -21.20
N TYR A 365 4.58 -1.78 -21.16
CA TYR A 365 3.76 -2.98 -20.99
C TYR A 365 2.71 -3.06 -22.13
N LYS A 366 2.13 -4.25 -22.32
CA LYS A 366 1.10 -4.46 -23.33
C LYS A 366 -0.22 -3.84 -22.89
N TRP A 367 -0.78 -2.97 -23.72
CA TRP A 367 -2.08 -2.33 -23.55
C TRP A 367 -2.87 -2.49 -24.85
N GLY A 368 -3.84 -3.40 -24.85
CA GLY A 368 -4.47 -3.83 -26.11
C GLY A 368 -3.41 -4.39 -27.07
N ASP A 369 -3.35 -3.88 -28.28
CA ASP A 369 -2.37 -4.28 -29.29
C ASP A 369 -1.06 -3.47 -29.23
N ASN A 370 -1.01 -2.41 -28.44
CA ASN A 370 0.14 -1.52 -28.33
C ASN A 370 0.99 -1.79 -27.08
N ARG A 371 2.22 -1.31 -27.12
CA ARG A 371 3.09 -1.23 -25.93
C ARG A 371 3.21 0.24 -25.50
N VAL A 372 2.83 0.52 -24.27
CA VAL A 372 2.84 1.87 -23.69
C VAL A 372 3.53 1.88 -22.35
N THR A 373 4.05 3.04 -21.93
CA THR A 373 4.52 3.24 -20.56
C THR A 373 3.33 3.64 -19.65
N PRO A 374 3.45 3.47 -18.33
CA PRO A 374 2.45 3.98 -17.39
C PRO A 374 2.13 5.48 -17.60
N ALA A 375 3.15 6.31 -17.87
CA ALA A 375 2.97 7.74 -18.10
C ALA A 375 2.18 8.03 -19.39
N GLN A 376 2.40 7.24 -20.45
CA GLN A 376 1.59 7.33 -21.66
C GLN A 376 0.15 6.88 -21.43
N SER A 377 -0.05 5.78 -20.71
CA SER A 377 -1.38 5.27 -20.37
C SER A 377 -2.17 6.25 -19.49
N LEU A 378 -1.50 6.91 -18.55
CA LEU A 378 -2.10 7.98 -17.75
C LEU A 378 -2.34 9.26 -18.56
N GLY A 379 -1.72 9.40 -19.77
CA GLY A 379 -1.84 10.58 -20.62
C GLY A 379 -1.05 11.79 -20.15
N LEU A 380 0.13 11.56 -19.56
CA LEU A 380 1.08 12.62 -19.19
C LEU A 380 2.05 12.94 -20.32
N THR A 381 2.31 11.98 -21.21
CA THR A 381 3.21 12.11 -22.34
C THR A 381 2.77 11.22 -23.50
N ASN A 382 3.12 11.59 -24.71
CA ASN A 382 2.83 10.78 -25.91
C ASN A 382 4.00 9.87 -26.31
N LYS A 383 5.16 9.99 -25.66
CA LYS A 383 6.36 9.20 -25.97
C LYS A 383 6.88 8.42 -24.79
N SER A 384 7.54 7.30 -25.06
CA SER A 384 8.41 6.63 -24.10
C SER A 384 9.80 7.29 -24.07
N PHE A 385 10.44 7.25 -22.91
CA PHE A 385 11.79 7.80 -22.73
C PHE A 385 12.80 6.68 -22.52
N SER A 386 14.05 6.94 -22.88
CA SER A 386 15.19 6.13 -22.46
C SER A 386 15.78 6.68 -21.15
N MET A 387 16.59 5.87 -20.46
CA MET A 387 17.34 6.37 -19.29
C MET A 387 18.29 7.51 -19.66
N LYS A 388 18.82 7.53 -20.89
CA LYS A 388 19.66 8.64 -21.37
C LYS A 388 18.89 9.94 -21.44
N ASP A 389 17.65 9.91 -21.92
CA ASP A 389 16.78 11.09 -22.01
C ASP A 389 16.49 11.68 -20.61
N ILE A 390 16.45 10.84 -19.58
CA ILE A 390 16.21 11.28 -18.21
C ILE A 390 17.49 11.83 -17.57
N ILE A 391 18.61 11.12 -17.71
CA ILE A 391 19.90 11.49 -17.07
C ILE A 391 20.47 12.76 -17.69
N TYR A 392 20.38 12.89 -19.00
CA TYR A 392 20.92 14.03 -19.77
C TYR A 392 19.86 15.05 -20.15
N PHE A 393 18.74 15.04 -19.43
CA PHE A 393 17.67 16.02 -19.64
C PHE A 393 18.17 17.44 -19.36
N LYS A 394 17.98 18.33 -20.34
CA LYS A 394 18.34 19.76 -20.30
C LYS A 394 17.10 20.62 -20.50
#